data_3f020fe135cae235d0de9af7221e6fa1
#
_entry.id   3f020fe135cae235d0de9af7221e6fa1
#
_cell.length_a   1.000
_cell.length_b   1.000
_cell.length_c   1.000
_cell.angle_alpha   90.00
_cell.angle_beta   90.00
_cell.angle_gamma   90.00
#
_symmetry.space_group_name_H-M   'P 1'
#
loop_
_entity.id
_entity.type
_entity.pdbx_description
1 polymer ?
#
loop_
_entity_poly.entity_id
_entity_poly.type
_entity_poly.pdbx_seq_one_letter_code
_entity_poly.pdbx_strand_id
1 'polypeptide(L)'
;HLQADYANRGVNLVHIGNKWTFRTATELAWLMTRESTETRNLSRAAIEMLAIIAYHQPVTRAEIEEIRGVIISKGTLDLLLEIGWIKPHGRRETPGRPVTWATTSAFLEHFGLEGTEALPGVEELRAAGLLDSRAAISTLATQASAAGHAVPEDEDEQAAAEELRGGAEPSEESDEEAPVE
;
A
#
# COMPACT_ATOMS: atom_id res chain seq x y z
N HIS A 1 22.61 -25.35 11.53
CA HIS A 1 22.35 -26.76 11.18
C HIS A 1 20.97 -26.94 10.56
N LEU A 2 19.87 -26.62 11.24
CA LEU A 2 18.51 -26.85 10.74
C LEU A 2 18.22 -26.21 9.36
N GLN A 3 18.69 -25.00 9.12
CA GLN A 3 18.49 -24.31 7.84
C GLN A 3 19.19 -25.07 6.69
N ALA A 4 20.40 -25.58 6.93
CA ALA A 4 21.12 -26.38 5.96
C ALA A 4 20.45 -27.75 5.72
N ASP A 5 19.90 -28.34 6.78
CA ASP A 5 19.22 -29.65 6.71
C ASP A 5 17.92 -29.59 5.89
N TYR A 6 17.31 -28.41 5.76
CA TYR A 6 16.08 -28.17 5.02
C TYR A 6 16.29 -27.41 3.70
N ALA A 7 17.52 -27.00 3.36
CA ALA A 7 17.81 -26.18 2.16
C ALA A 7 17.40 -26.84 0.83
N ASN A 8 17.44 -28.20 0.76
CA ASN A 8 17.12 -28.97 -0.45
C ASN A 8 15.83 -29.83 -0.28
N ARG A 9 14.91 -29.38 0.57
CA ARG A 9 13.63 -30.08 0.80
C ARG A 9 12.47 -29.24 0.26
N GLY A 10 11.29 -29.87 0.18
CA GLY A 10 10.07 -29.19 -0.26
C GLY A 10 9.61 -28.03 0.67
N VAL A 11 10.24 -27.89 1.84
CA VAL A 11 10.06 -26.77 2.78
C VAL A 11 11.42 -26.25 3.22
N ASN A 12 11.57 -24.95 3.27
CA ASN A 12 12.81 -24.27 3.68
C ASN A 12 12.56 -23.50 4.96
N LEU A 13 13.56 -23.48 5.85
CA LEU A 13 13.53 -22.65 7.06
C LEU A 13 14.06 -21.25 6.71
N VAL A 14 13.21 -20.25 6.80
CA VAL A 14 13.51 -18.85 6.49
C VAL A 14 13.30 -17.96 7.70
N HIS A 15 14.07 -16.88 7.77
CA HIS A 15 13.91 -15.84 8.77
C HIS A 15 13.03 -14.72 8.20
N ILE A 16 11.90 -14.43 8.85
CA ILE A 16 10.93 -13.43 8.39
C ILE A 16 10.53 -12.57 9.59
N GLY A 17 10.67 -11.25 9.47
CA GLY A 17 10.52 -10.35 10.60
C GLY A 17 11.52 -10.74 11.69
N ASN A 18 11.07 -11.06 12.87
CA ASN A 18 11.92 -11.51 13.98
C ASN A 18 11.67 -12.99 14.34
N LYS A 19 11.26 -13.82 13.36
CA LYS A 19 10.85 -15.21 13.60
C LYS A 19 11.44 -16.14 12.55
N TRP A 20 11.76 -17.37 12.96
CA TRP A 20 12.05 -18.47 12.06
C TRP A 20 10.76 -19.19 11.69
N THR A 21 10.54 -19.41 10.41
CA THR A 21 9.34 -20.10 9.90
C THR A 21 9.71 -21.05 8.77
N PHE A 22 8.95 -22.14 8.64
CA PHE A 22 9.03 -23.00 7.46
C PHE A 22 8.14 -22.45 6.36
N ARG A 23 8.71 -22.34 5.17
CA ARG A 23 7.97 -22.00 3.95
C ARG A 23 8.16 -23.05 2.89
N THR A 24 7.17 -23.22 2.02
CA THR A 24 7.28 -24.05 0.83
C THR A 24 8.47 -23.55 -0.01
N ALA A 25 9.27 -24.47 -0.52
CA ALA A 25 10.36 -24.15 -1.42
C ALA A 25 9.83 -23.38 -2.64
N THR A 26 10.54 -22.35 -3.07
CA THR A 26 10.10 -21.46 -4.16
C THR A 26 9.79 -22.24 -5.45
N GLU A 27 10.53 -23.31 -5.69
CA GLU A 27 10.34 -24.23 -6.84
C GLU A 27 8.98 -24.93 -6.82
N LEU A 28 8.37 -25.10 -5.65
CA LEU A 28 7.08 -25.76 -5.45
C LEU A 28 5.92 -24.77 -5.22
N ALA A 29 6.19 -23.46 -5.26
CA ALA A 29 5.18 -22.43 -5.01
C ALA A 29 3.98 -22.56 -5.96
N TRP A 30 4.22 -22.93 -7.21
CA TRP A 30 3.18 -23.12 -8.23
C TRP A 30 2.17 -24.22 -7.88
N LEU A 31 2.59 -25.27 -7.14
CA LEU A 31 1.69 -26.35 -6.68
C LEU A 31 0.72 -25.87 -5.59
N MET A 32 1.11 -24.82 -4.86
CA MET A 32 0.32 -24.26 -3.76
C MET A 32 -0.58 -23.11 -4.21
N THR A 33 -0.46 -22.68 -5.48
CA THR A 33 -1.33 -21.66 -6.04
C THR A 33 -2.73 -22.25 -6.20
N ARG A 34 -3.62 -21.98 -5.23
CA ARG A 34 -5.04 -22.27 -5.33
C ARG A 34 -5.71 -21.15 -6.10
N GLU A 35 -6.50 -21.48 -7.10
CA GLU A 35 -7.46 -20.55 -7.66
C GLU A 35 -8.52 -20.25 -6.58
N SER A 36 -8.31 -19.16 -5.86
CA SER A 36 -9.30 -18.65 -4.91
C SER A 36 -10.24 -17.73 -5.65
N THR A 37 -11.51 -18.08 -5.70
CA THR A 37 -12.56 -17.35 -6.40
C THR A 37 -13.01 -16.07 -5.66
N GLU A 38 -12.52 -15.83 -4.44
CA GLU A 38 -12.82 -14.63 -3.65
C GLU A 38 -11.55 -13.85 -3.32
N THR A 39 -10.95 -13.28 -4.35
CA THR A 39 -9.81 -12.38 -4.17
C THR A 39 -10.29 -10.94 -4.10
N ARG A 40 -10.32 -10.33 -2.93
CA ARG A 40 -10.40 -8.87 -2.80
C ARG A 40 -9.05 -8.31 -3.25
N ASN A 41 -8.97 -7.89 -4.50
CA ASN A 41 -7.79 -7.20 -5.01
C ASN A 41 -7.68 -5.83 -4.33
N LEU A 42 -6.47 -5.47 -3.93
CA LEU A 42 -6.19 -4.10 -3.51
C LEU A 42 -6.28 -3.18 -4.73
N SER A 43 -6.90 -2.03 -4.58
CA SER A 43 -6.88 -1.00 -5.60
C SER A 43 -5.45 -0.50 -5.83
N ARG A 44 -5.17 0.05 -6.99
CA ARG A 44 -3.88 0.68 -7.30
C ARG A 44 -3.52 1.73 -6.24
N ALA A 45 -4.48 2.55 -5.82
CA ALA A 45 -4.31 3.54 -4.77
C ALA A 45 -3.88 2.92 -3.43
N ALA A 46 -4.44 1.76 -3.06
CA ALA A 46 -4.06 1.05 -1.84
C ALA A 46 -2.64 0.49 -1.91
N ILE A 47 -2.22 -0.03 -3.07
CA ILE A 47 -0.86 -0.54 -3.29
C ILE A 47 0.16 0.61 -3.23
N GLU A 48 -0.11 1.73 -3.89
CA GLU A 48 0.74 2.92 -3.87
C GLU A 48 0.89 3.47 -2.44
N MET A 49 -0.21 3.57 -1.71
CA MET A 49 -0.20 4.00 -0.30
C MET A 49 0.61 3.05 0.58
N LEU A 50 0.41 1.74 0.43
CA LEU A 50 1.15 0.73 1.18
C LEU A 50 2.66 0.83 0.90
N ALA A 51 3.05 1.02 -0.37
CA ALA A 51 4.45 1.22 -0.76
C ALA A 51 5.03 2.48 -0.09
N ILE A 52 4.34 3.62 -0.15
CA ILE A 52 4.81 4.84 0.50
C ILE A 52 4.99 4.63 2.00
N ILE A 53 4.02 4.00 2.67
CA ILE A 53 4.15 3.70 4.10
C ILE A 53 5.36 2.80 4.36
N ALA A 54 5.57 1.77 3.56
CA ALA A 54 6.68 0.82 3.77
C ALA A 54 8.06 1.48 3.65
N TYR A 55 8.23 2.40 2.68
CA TYR A 55 9.51 3.08 2.43
C TYR A 55 9.75 4.33 3.27
N HIS A 56 8.69 5.03 3.73
CA HIS A 56 8.80 6.32 4.40
C HIS A 56 8.35 6.30 5.87
N GLN A 57 8.03 5.13 6.41
CA GLN A 57 7.57 5.00 7.80
C GLN A 57 8.57 5.53 8.84
N PRO A 58 8.12 6.18 9.91
CA PRO A 58 6.73 6.51 10.22
C PRO A 58 6.24 7.76 9.45
N VAL A 59 5.12 7.65 8.75
CA VAL A 59 4.60 8.67 7.82
C VAL A 59 3.16 9.05 8.18
N THR A 60 2.82 10.34 8.05
CA THR A 60 1.45 10.85 8.26
C THR A 60 0.63 10.78 6.97
N ARG A 61 -0.71 10.88 7.09
CA ARG A 61 -1.59 10.94 5.93
C ARG A 61 -1.22 12.09 4.99
N ALA A 62 -0.98 13.29 5.52
CA ALA A 62 -0.62 14.46 4.71
C ALA A 62 0.69 14.25 3.94
N GLU A 63 1.70 13.63 4.56
CA GLU A 63 2.96 13.27 3.89
C GLU A 63 2.75 12.23 2.77
N ILE A 64 1.83 11.28 2.96
CA ILE A 64 1.50 10.30 1.91
C ILE A 64 0.80 11.01 0.73
N GLU A 65 -0.15 11.90 1.02
CA GLU A 65 -0.86 12.70 0.00
C GLU A 65 0.11 13.61 -0.78
N GLU A 66 1.09 14.21 -0.09
CA GLU A 66 2.14 15.01 -0.71
C GLU A 66 3.01 14.18 -1.67
N ILE A 67 3.43 12.98 -1.26
CA ILE A 67 4.25 12.08 -2.09
C ILE A 67 3.45 11.58 -3.30
N ARG A 68 2.17 11.23 -3.13
CA ARG A 68 1.31 10.77 -4.22
C ARG A 68 0.89 11.91 -5.17
N GLY A 69 0.80 13.13 -4.66
CA GLY A 69 0.25 14.28 -5.38
C GLY A 69 -1.27 14.30 -5.48
N VAL A 70 -1.97 13.35 -4.80
CA VAL A 70 -3.45 13.24 -4.79
C VAL A 70 -3.95 12.92 -3.39
N ILE A 71 -5.15 13.38 -3.08
CA ILE A 71 -5.84 13.13 -1.81
C ILE A 71 -6.17 11.63 -1.70
N ILE A 72 -6.02 11.09 -0.50
CA ILE A 72 -6.31 9.69 -0.20
C ILE A 72 -7.74 9.56 0.28
N SER A 73 -8.49 8.61 -0.26
CA SER A 73 -9.78 8.24 0.28
C SER A 73 -9.64 7.66 1.69
N LYS A 74 -10.59 7.94 2.57
CA LYS A 74 -10.58 7.38 3.93
C LYS A 74 -10.67 5.85 3.89
N GLY A 75 -11.44 5.30 2.97
CA GLY A 75 -11.64 3.86 2.83
C GLY A 75 -10.36 3.09 2.49
N THR A 76 -9.43 3.68 1.73
CA THR A 76 -8.17 3.03 1.38
C THR A 76 -7.28 2.80 2.60
N LEU A 77 -7.20 3.78 3.50
CA LEU A 77 -6.43 3.64 4.75
C LEU A 77 -7.08 2.60 5.67
N ASP A 78 -8.41 2.67 5.81
CA ASP A 78 -9.18 1.76 6.65
C ASP A 78 -9.07 0.31 6.16
N LEU A 79 -9.06 0.09 4.84
CA LEU A 79 -8.84 -1.22 4.23
C LEU A 79 -7.46 -1.81 4.62
N LEU A 80 -6.38 -1.03 4.52
CA LEU A 80 -5.04 -1.50 4.89
C LEU A 80 -4.90 -1.79 6.39
N LEU A 81 -5.65 -1.05 7.23
CA LEU A 81 -5.77 -1.33 8.67
C LEU A 81 -6.54 -2.61 8.93
N GLU A 82 -7.65 -2.84 8.23
CA GLU A 82 -8.48 -4.05 8.36
C GLU A 82 -7.71 -5.31 7.94
N ILE A 83 -6.94 -5.23 6.86
CA ILE A 83 -6.04 -6.31 6.44
C ILE A 83 -4.93 -6.55 7.47
N GLY A 84 -4.62 -5.54 8.29
CA GLY A 84 -3.61 -5.61 9.34
C GLY A 84 -2.18 -5.41 8.84
N TRP A 85 -1.98 -4.85 7.65
CA TRP A 85 -0.63 -4.60 7.12
C TRP A 85 -0.02 -3.29 7.58
N ILE A 86 -0.84 -2.35 8.03
CA ILE A 86 -0.40 -1.10 8.64
C ILE A 86 -0.95 -0.95 10.05
N LYS A 87 -0.33 -0.09 10.83
CA LYS A 87 -0.74 0.27 12.20
C LYS A 87 -0.40 1.71 12.52
N PRO A 88 -1.12 2.35 13.46
CA PRO A 88 -0.66 3.61 14.01
C PRO A 88 0.65 3.41 14.79
N HIS A 89 1.62 4.31 14.56
CA HIS A 89 2.97 4.24 15.16
C HIS A 89 3.27 5.41 16.11
N GLY A 90 2.33 6.28 16.38
CA GLY A 90 2.48 7.44 17.22
C GLY A 90 1.92 8.69 16.59
N ARG A 91 2.44 9.85 16.97
CA ARG A 91 2.02 11.16 16.46
C ARG A 91 3.22 12.04 16.16
N ARG A 92 3.17 12.83 15.08
CA ARG A 92 4.17 13.86 14.81
C ARG A 92 4.10 14.98 15.87
N GLU A 93 5.24 15.56 16.17
CA GLU A 93 5.36 16.75 17.03
C GLU A 93 5.17 18.05 16.24
N THR A 94 4.18 18.10 15.35
CA THR A 94 3.81 19.24 14.53
C THR A 94 2.42 19.74 14.94
N PRO A 95 2.02 20.99 14.60
CA PRO A 95 0.67 21.46 14.85
C PRO A 95 -0.39 20.46 14.38
N GLY A 96 -1.42 20.22 15.20
CA GLY A 96 -2.43 19.19 14.95
C GLY A 96 -2.04 17.77 15.38
N ARG A 97 -0.77 17.49 15.72
CA ARG A 97 -0.23 16.21 16.19
C ARG A 97 -0.81 15.01 15.40
N PRO A 98 -0.63 14.98 14.06
CA PRO A 98 -1.21 13.95 13.22
C PRO A 98 -0.65 12.57 13.56
N VAL A 99 -1.51 11.54 13.41
CA VAL A 99 -1.12 10.14 13.58
C VAL A 99 -0.13 9.75 12.48
N THR A 100 0.91 9.01 12.85
CA THR A 100 1.84 8.39 11.92
C THR A 100 1.52 6.91 11.74
N TRP A 101 1.84 6.39 10.57
CA TRP A 101 1.57 5.03 10.14
C TRP A 101 2.87 4.28 9.88
N ALA A 102 2.86 3.00 10.19
CA ALA A 102 3.96 2.08 9.91
C ALA A 102 3.43 0.69 9.55
N THR A 103 4.24 -0.12 8.90
CA THR A 103 3.94 -1.52 8.59
C THR A 103 3.93 -2.40 9.83
N THR A 104 3.32 -3.57 9.72
CA THR A 104 3.22 -4.56 10.80
C THR A 104 4.10 -5.77 10.53
N SER A 105 4.19 -6.69 11.51
CA SER A 105 4.80 -8.00 11.29
C SER A 105 4.03 -8.84 10.28
N ALA A 106 2.70 -8.68 10.19
CA ALA A 106 1.88 -9.37 9.19
C ALA A 106 2.24 -8.94 7.77
N PHE A 107 2.58 -7.67 7.54
CA PHE A 107 3.14 -7.19 6.28
C PHE A 107 4.46 -7.90 5.96
N LEU A 108 5.41 -7.93 6.89
CA LEU A 108 6.70 -8.60 6.69
C LEU A 108 6.52 -10.10 6.41
N GLU A 109 5.64 -10.76 7.16
CA GLU A 109 5.33 -12.19 6.99
C GLU A 109 4.70 -12.46 5.62
N HIS A 110 3.81 -11.57 5.15
CA HIS A 110 3.14 -11.70 3.85
C HIS A 110 4.14 -11.57 2.69
N PHE A 111 4.99 -10.56 2.71
CA PHE A 111 5.98 -10.31 1.66
C PHE A 111 7.27 -11.10 1.83
N GLY A 112 7.41 -11.89 2.90
CA GLY A 112 8.59 -12.72 3.14
C GLY A 112 9.84 -11.93 3.50
N LEU A 113 9.69 -10.74 4.08
CA LEU A 113 10.77 -9.82 4.43
C LEU A 113 11.31 -10.10 5.84
N GLU A 114 12.62 -10.06 6.01
CA GLU A 114 13.25 -10.14 7.34
C GLU A 114 12.98 -8.89 8.17
N GLY A 115 12.93 -7.74 7.52
CA GLY A 115 12.66 -6.43 8.09
C GLY A 115 12.37 -5.41 7.00
N THR A 116 12.12 -4.17 7.37
CA THR A 116 11.89 -3.07 6.41
C THR A 116 13.14 -2.71 5.63
N GLU A 117 14.30 -2.96 6.18
CA GLU A 117 15.61 -2.82 5.54
C GLU A 117 15.84 -3.84 4.40
N ALA A 118 15.07 -4.93 4.37
CA ALA A 118 15.09 -5.92 3.30
C ALA A 118 14.22 -5.51 2.08
N LEU A 119 13.59 -4.34 2.12
CA LEU A 119 12.92 -3.77 0.95
C LEU A 119 13.94 -3.41 -0.12
N PRO A 120 13.66 -3.70 -1.42
CA PRO A 120 14.58 -3.39 -2.50
C PRO A 120 14.85 -1.88 -2.59
N GLY A 121 16.10 -1.49 -2.74
CA GLY A 121 16.50 -0.10 -2.91
C GLY A 121 16.10 0.46 -4.28
N VAL A 122 16.14 1.79 -4.43
CA VAL A 122 15.82 2.48 -5.69
C VAL A 122 16.68 1.97 -6.85
N GLU A 123 17.96 1.68 -6.61
CA GLU A 123 18.88 1.17 -7.63
C GLU A 123 18.54 -0.27 -8.03
N GLU A 124 18.10 -1.09 -7.10
CA GLU A 124 17.63 -2.46 -7.37
C GLU A 124 16.33 -2.45 -8.18
N LEU A 125 15.39 -1.59 -7.81
CA LEU A 125 14.13 -1.39 -8.55
C LEU A 125 14.40 -0.89 -9.97
N ARG A 126 15.38 0.02 -10.15
CA ARG A 126 15.79 0.51 -11.46
C ARG A 126 16.44 -0.59 -12.29
N ALA A 127 17.35 -1.37 -11.70
CA ALA A 127 18.01 -2.49 -12.37
C ALA A 127 17.02 -3.59 -12.78
N ALA A 128 15.96 -3.80 -12.01
CA ALA A 128 14.87 -4.72 -12.31
C ALA A 128 13.86 -4.15 -13.34
N GLY A 129 14.02 -2.89 -13.79
CA GLY A 129 13.07 -2.23 -14.71
C GLY A 129 11.73 -1.88 -14.08
N LEU A 130 11.63 -1.87 -12.75
CA LEU A 130 10.40 -1.68 -11.99
C LEU A 130 10.09 -0.20 -11.67
N LEU A 131 10.97 0.74 -12.02
CA LEU A 131 10.74 2.17 -11.82
C LEU A 131 9.90 2.82 -12.91
N ASP A 132 9.66 2.16 -14.02
CA ASP A 132 8.61 2.57 -14.94
C ASP A 132 7.26 2.29 -14.26
N SER A 133 6.50 3.35 -14.04
CA SER A 133 5.27 3.36 -13.22
C SER A 133 4.23 2.27 -13.58
N ARG A 134 4.27 1.75 -14.79
CA ARG A 134 3.43 0.62 -15.23
C ARG A 134 3.98 -0.74 -14.80
N ALA A 135 5.30 -0.95 -14.80
CA ALA A 135 5.91 -2.24 -14.48
C ALA A 135 5.92 -2.51 -12.95
N ALA A 136 6.24 -1.49 -12.14
CA ALA A 136 6.28 -1.62 -10.69
C ALA A 136 4.89 -1.98 -10.09
N ILE A 137 3.85 -1.35 -10.61
CA ILE A 137 2.48 -1.59 -10.15
C ILE A 137 1.99 -2.98 -10.56
N SER A 138 2.32 -3.44 -11.77
CA SER A 138 1.91 -4.78 -12.23
C SER A 138 2.60 -5.89 -11.44
N THR A 139 3.86 -5.71 -11.03
CA THR A 139 4.59 -6.72 -10.25
C THR A 139 4.10 -6.79 -8.82
N LEU A 140 3.85 -5.64 -8.16
CA LEU A 140 3.24 -5.59 -6.84
C LEU A 140 1.81 -6.11 -6.87
N ALA A 141 1.03 -5.77 -7.90
CA ALA A 141 -0.31 -6.28 -8.09
C ALA A 141 -0.32 -7.81 -8.32
N THR A 142 0.65 -8.35 -9.06
CA THR A 142 0.78 -9.78 -9.28
C THR A 142 1.17 -10.51 -7.99
N GLN A 143 2.06 -9.95 -7.18
CA GLN A 143 2.40 -10.52 -5.88
C GLN A 143 1.24 -10.42 -4.88
N ALA A 144 0.52 -9.30 -4.85
CA ALA A 144 -0.69 -9.14 -4.04
C ALA A 144 -1.81 -10.05 -4.52
N SER A 145 -1.95 -10.27 -5.84
CA SER A 145 -2.93 -11.17 -6.44
C SER A 145 -2.61 -12.65 -6.22
N ALA A 146 -1.32 -13.03 -6.23
CA ALA A 146 -0.89 -14.38 -5.84
C ALA A 146 -1.23 -14.69 -4.36
N ALA A 147 -1.46 -13.66 -3.57
CA ALA A 147 -1.91 -13.73 -2.19
C ALA A 147 -3.44 -13.70 -2.01
N GLY A 148 -4.20 -13.75 -3.07
CA GLY A 148 -5.64 -13.85 -3.02
C GLY A 148 -6.40 -12.51 -2.90
N HIS A 149 -5.83 -11.40 -3.33
CA HIS A 149 -6.48 -10.08 -3.31
C HIS A 149 -6.58 -9.48 -4.72
N ALA A 150 -7.77 -9.45 -5.30
CA ALA A 150 -8.04 -8.89 -6.63
C ALA A 150 -8.23 -7.36 -6.61
N VAL A 151 -7.74 -6.65 -7.65
CA VAL A 151 -7.82 -5.17 -7.77
C VAL A 151 -9.15 -4.77 -8.43
N PRO A 152 -10.09 -4.08 -7.76
CA PRO A 152 -11.18 -3.41 -8.46
C PRO A 152 -10.64 -2.16 -9.17
N GLU A 153 -11.11 -1.89 -10.37
CA GLU A 153 -10.80 -0.66 -11.10
C GLU A 153 -11.32 0.57 -10.33
N ASP A 154 -10.56 1.66 -10.40
CA ASP A 154 -10.63 2.87 -9.58
C ASP A 154 -11.95 3.69 -9.73
N GLU A 155 -13.12 3.15 -9.35
CA GLU A 155 -14.36 3.93 -9.27
C GLU A 155 -14.32 4.97 -8.13
N ASP A 156 -13.59 4.68 -7.03
CA ASP A 156 -13.48 5.59 -5.88
C ASP A 156 -12.55 6.79 -6.12
N GLU A 157 -11.55 6.66 -7.00
CA GLU A 157 -10.64 7.77 -7.33
C GLU A 157 -11.30 8.76 -8.30
N GLN A 158 -12.20 8.29 -9.15
CA GLN A 158 -13.00 9.14 -10.05
C GLN A 158 -14.05 9.94 -9.25
N ALA A 159 -14.71 9.34 -8.27
CA ALA A 159 -15.67 10.01 -7.40
C ALA A 159 -15.02 11.12 -6.56
N ALA A 160 -13.83 10.89 -5.98
CA ALA A 160 -13.11 11.90 -5.22
C ALA A 160 -12.58 13.06 -6.10
N ALA A 161 -12.24 12.79 -7.37
CA ALA A 161 -11.82 13.81 -8.32
C ALA A 161 -12.99 14.65 -8.86
N GLU A 162 -14.17 14.07 -8.92
CA GLU A 162 -15.40 14.75 -9.35
C GLU A 162 -15.97 15.65 -8.25
N GLU A 163 -15.92 15.25 -6.98
CA GLU A 163 -16.27 16.13 -5.83
C GLU A 163 -15.41 17.39 -5.76
N LEU A 164 -14.12 17.30 -6.09
CA LEU A 164 -13.21 18.45 -6.13
C LEU A 164 -13.48 19.39 -7.32
N ARG A 165 -14.05 18.90 -8.43
CA ARG A 165 -14.40 19.73 -9.58
C ARG A 165 -15.78 20.39 -9.43
N GLY A 166 -16.68 19.81 -8.64
CA GLY A 166 -18.03 20.34 -8.40
C GLY A 166 -18.13 21.44 -7.35
N GLY A 167 -17.06 21.70 -6.60
CA GLY A 167 -17.06 22.66 -5.49
C GLY A 167 -16.69 24.12 -5.84
N ALA A 168 -16.47 24.45 -7.11
CA ALA A 168 -16.12 25.81 -7.56
C ALA A 168 -17.26 26.42 -8.40
N GLU A 169 -18.41 26.64 -7.80
CA GLU A 169 -19.36 27.61 -8.35
C GLU A 169 -18.98 29.01 -7.81
N PRO A 170 -18.77 29.99 -8.68
CA PRO A 170 -18.61 31.37 -8.24
C PRO A 170 -19.96 31.89 -7.75
N SER A 171 -19.99 32.36 -6.50
CA SER A 171 -21.11 33.13 -5.97
C SER A 171 -21.31 34.39 -6.82
N GLU A 172 -22.36 34.43 -7.61
CA GLU A 172 -22.83 35.66 -8.25
C GLU A 172 -23.23 36.63 -7.15
N GLU A 173 -22.43 37.66 -6.99
CA GLU A 173 -22.80 38.90 -6.27
C GLU A 173 -23.96 39.55 -7.04
N SER A 174 -25.17 39.46 -6.48
CA SER A 174 -26.29 40.24 -6.91
C SER A 174 -26.14 41.64 -6.36
N ASP A 175 -25.69 42.58 -7.21
CA ASP A 175 -25.82 44.01 -7.02
C ASP A 175 -27.30 44.36 -6.99
N GLU A 176 -27.87 44.57 -5.82
CA GLU A 176 -29.17 45.14 -5.59
C GLU A 176 -29.06 46.64 -5.48
N GLU A 177 -29.30 47.29 -6.60
CA GLU A 177 -29.40 48.77 -6.76
C GLU A 177 -30.61 49.28 -5.96
N ALA A 178 -30.37 50.10 -4.95
CA ALA A 178 -31.44 50.77 -4.20
C ALA A 178 -31.94 52.00 -4.98
N PRO A 179 -33.28 52.21 -5.09
CA PRO A 179 -33.80 53.42 -5.71
C PRO A 179 -33.73 54.62 -4.78
N VAL A 180 -33.30 55.74 -5.37
CA VAL A 180 -33.30 57.07 -4.80
C VAL A 180 -34.70 57.65 -4.84
N GLU A 181 -35.23 58.12 -3.72
CA GLU A 181 -36.13 59.29 -3.55
C GLU A 181 -35.78 60.06 -2.31
#